data_5d5005df4b1adedf0a12e6c3e5e8584b
#
_entry.id   5d5005df4b1adedf0a12e6c3e5e8584b
#
_cell.length_a   1.000
_cell.length_b   1.000
_cell.length_c   1.000
_cell.angle_alpha   90.00
_cell.angle_beta   90.00
_cell.angle_gamma   90.00
#
_symmetry.space_group_name_H-M   'P 1'
#
loop_
_entity.id
_entity.type
_entity.pdbx_description
1 polymer ?
#
loop_
_entity_poly.entity_id
_entity_poly.type
_entity_poly.pdbx_seq_one_letter_code
_entity_poly.pdbx_strand_id
1 'polypeptide(L)'
;VSLGLGNGDLVMDMDNPSSSITPGNPGEVLPPPVKPPLFENSNVLPPEQYTEVDAALPLSFGVTVRKDFNRYIGVETGLVYTYLSSNLSAWDKVQYKSRLELHYLGIPVNLVVSLWQNPRWKIYLSGGFMMEKGLRSKQTENRFWQFEQVNNVEKKGINGLQWSLNASAGVSYRFYRDWSFYFEPRISHYFDNDQPPSIRTENSVIIGLGAGIRFDF
;
A
#
# COMPACT_ATOMS: atom_id res chain seq x y z
N VAL A 1 18.09 -46.50 47.63
CA VAL A 1 16.81 -46.96 48.21
C VAL A 1 16.40 -45.97 49.29
N SER A 2 15.49 -45.06 49.03
CA SER A 2 14.47 -44.57 49.96
C SER A 2 13.52 -43.66 49.22
N LEU A 3 12.28 -44.09 49.14
CA LEU A 3 11.11 -43.32 48.71
C LEU A 3 10.74 -42.31 49.81
N GLY A 4 10.54 -41.07 49.44
CA GLY A 4 9.90 -40.06 50.23
C GLY A 4 8.65 -39.53 49.54
N LEU A 5 7.50 -40.12 49.89
CA LEU A 5 6.16 -39.61 49.56
C LEU A 5 5.83 -38.44 50.52
N GLY A 6 5.71 -37.25 49.97
CA GLY A 6 5.18 -36.11 50.71
C GLY A 6 3.70 -35.94 50.36
N ASN A 7 2.82 -36.35 51.26
CA ASN A 7 1.40 -36.00 51.26
C ASN A 7 1.24 -34.49 51.50
N GLY A 8 0.70 -33.79 50.56
CA GLY A 8 0.16 -32.47 50.76
C GLY A 8 -1.35 -32.54 50.93
N ASP A 9 -1.80 -32.49 52.15
CA ASP A 9 -3.22 -32.39 52.49
C ASP A 9 -3.84 -31.14 51.92
N LEU A 10 -4.84 -31.32 51.09
CA LEU A 10 -5.80 -30.27 50.73
C LEU A 10 -6.75 -30.06 51.92
N VAL A 11 -6.47 -29.10 52.74
CA VAL A 11 -7.42 -28.59 53.72
C VAL A 11 -8.43 -27.72 52.99
N MET A 12 -9.59 -28.28 52.69
CA MET A 12 -10.76 -27.48 52.32
C MET A 12 -11.32 -26.83 53.57
N ASP A 13 -11.12 -25.56 53.71
CA ASP A 13 -11.75 -24.75 54.79
C ASP A 13 -13.21 -24.50 54.39
N MET A 14 -14.14 -25.27 54.96
CA MET A 14 -15.59 -25.20 54.65
C MET A 14 -16.35 -24.30 55.60
N ASP A 15 -15.74 -23.30 56.19
CA ASP A 15 -16.42 -22.38 57.11
C ASP A 15 -16.24 -20.90 56.76
N ASN A 16 -16.83 -20.50 55.63
CA ASN A 16 -17.22 -19.11 55.49
C ASN A 16 -18.38 -18.88 54.47
N PRO A 17 -19.64 -19.04 54.86
CA PRO A 17 -20.78 -18.69 54.07
C PRO A 17 -21.22 -17.21 54.28
N SER A 18 -20.32 -16.26 54.03
CA SER A 18 -20.71 -14.85 54.04
C SER A 18 -19.85 -14.02 53.10
N SER A 19 -19.82 -14.36 51.81
CA SER A 19 -19.58 -13.34 50.79
C SER A 19 -20.88 -12.59 50.54
N SER A 20 -21.13 -11.61 51.37
CA SER A 20 -22.15 -10.57 51.11
C SER A 20 -21.77 -9.89 49.81
N ILE A 21 -22.55 -10.11 48.77
CA ILE A 21 -22.55 -9.27 47.56
C ILE A 21 -22.99 -7.91 48.04
N THR A 22 -22.06 -7.02 48.28
CA THR A 22 -22.35 -5.60 48.53
C THR A 22 -22.85 -5.04 47.21
N PRO A 23 -24.09 -4.47 47.17
CA PRO A 23 -24.55 -3.73 45.98
C PRO A 23 -23.56 -2.61 45.73
N GLY A 24 -22.96 -2.58 44.51
CA GLY A 24 -22.02 -1.52 44.15
C GLY A 24 -22.61 -0.15 44.43
N ASN A 25 -21.79 0.68 45.05
CA ASN A 25 -22.11 2.06 45.37
C ASN A 25 -22.52 2.79 44.07
N PRO A 26 -23.69 3.45 43.97
CA PRO A 26 -24.13 4.11 42.73
C PRO A 26 -23.34 5.38 42.35
N GLY A 27 -22.10 5.46 42.75
CA GLY A 27 -21.17 6.55 42.47
C GLY A 27 -19.78 6.13 42.05
N GLU A 28 -19.52 4.82 41.82
CA GLU A 28 -18.22 4.40 41.36
C GLU A 28 -18.10 4.70 39.85
N VAL A 29 -17.52 5.86 39.56
CA VAL A 29 -17.14 6.25 38.19
C VAL A 29 -16.07 5.26 37.75
N LEU A 30 -16.43 4.36 36.82
CA LEU A 30 -15.46 3.49 36.20
C LEU A 30 -14.29 4.35 35.66
N PRO A 31 -13.04 3.97 35.95
CA PRO A 31 -11.90 4.72 35.43
C PRO A 31 -12.02 4.80 33.89
N PRO A 32 -11.70 5.96 33.29
CA PRO A 32 -11.79 6.12 31.86
C PRO A 32 -10.95 5.02 31.19
N PRO A 33 -11.40 4.48 30.03
CA PRO A 33 -10.71 3.41 29.34
C PRO A 33 -9.26 3.84 29.09
N VAL A 34 -8.33 3.05 29.64
CA VAL A 34 -6.89 3.31 29.49
C VAL A 34 -6.53 3.15 28.02
N LYS A 35 -6.11 4.23 27.37
CA LYS A 35 -5.62 4.16 26.00
C LYS A 35 -4.41 3.22 25.95
N PRO A 36 -4.35 2.29 24.98
CA PRO A 36 -3.16 1.46 24.82
C PRO A 36 -1.91 2.33 24.60
N PRO A 37 -0.74 1.93 25.14
CA PRO A 37 0.48 2.76 25.14
C PRO A 37 1.00 3.19 23.77
N LEU A 38 0.58 2.52 22.69
CA LEU A 38 0.93 2.88 21.30
C LEU A 38 0.27 4.18 20.79
N PHE A 39 -0.59 4.83 21.59
CA PHE A 39 -1.41 5.97 21.13
C PHE A 39 -1.06 7.31 21.77
N GLU A 40 0.02 7.38 22.50
CA GLU A 40 0.32 8.58 23.28
C GLU A 40 0.60 9.82 22.44
N ASN A 41 0.98 9.67 21.13
CA ASN A 41 1.39 10.80 20.29
C ASN A 41 0.92 10.79 18.82
N SER A 42 0.17 9.79 18.33
CA SER A 42 -0.33 9.79 16.96
C SER A 42 -1.75 9.24 16.84
N ASN A 43 -2.58 9.90 16.03
CA ASN A 43 -3.95 9.47 15.77
C ASN A 43 -4.04 8.22 14.88
N VAL A 44 -2.94 7.82 14.22
CA VAL A 44 -2.85 6.70 13.28
C VAL A 44 -1.50 5.99 13.48
N LEU A 45 -1.48 4.65 13.43
CA LEU A 45 -0.23 3.89 13.46
C LEU A 45 0.62 4.18 12.22
N PRO A 46 1.92 4.44 12.36
CA PRO A 46 2.79 4.58 11.20
C PRO A 46 2.86 3.27 10.40
N PRO A 47 2.98 3.34 9.07
CA PRO A 47 2.97 2.16 8.19
C PRO A 47 3.98 1.07 8.57
N GLU A 48 5.09 1.44 9.19
CA GLU A 48 6.18 0.54 9.61
C GLU A 48 5.80 -0.44 10.73
N GLN A 49 4.71 -0.18 11.44
CA GLN A 49 4.25 -1.01 12.57
C GLN A 49 3.22 -2.07 12.17
N TYR A 50 2.84 -2.14 10.89
CA TYR A 50 1.94 -3.17 10.39
C TYR A 50 2.72 -4.45 10.07
N THR A 51 2.16 -5.60 10.46
CA THR A 51 2.81 -6.91 10.33
C THR A 51 2.51 -7.56 8.98
N GLU A 52 1.40 -7.20 8.35
CA GLU A 52 0.95 -7.76 7.09
C GLU A 52 0.52 -6.64 6.14
N VAL A 53 1.07 -6.67 4.93
CA VAL A 53 0.78 -5.72 3.87
C VAL A 53 0.23 -6.47 2.66
N ASP A 54 -1.05 -6.29 2.40
CA ASP A 54 -1.71 -6.82 1.21
C ASP A 54 -1.92 -5.69 0.20
N ALA A 55 -1.15 -5.71 -0.87
CA ALA A 55 -1.09 -4.64 -1.83
C ALA A 55 -1.80 -4.97 -3.13
N ALA A 56 -2.68 -4.07 -3.56
CA ALA A 56 -3.29 -4.14 -4.87
C ALA A 56 -2.28 -3.78 -5.98
N LEU A 57 -2.51 -4.31 -7.18
CA LEU A 57 -1.70 -3.97 -8.36
C LEU A 57 -1.74 -2.45 -8.60
N PRO A 58 -0.58 -1.79 -8.74
CA PRO A 58 -0.51 -0.39 -9.13
C PRO A 58 -1.18 -0.13 -10.47
N LEU A 59 -2.04 0.88 -10.50
CA LEU A 59 -2.71 1.32 -11.71
C LEU A 59 -2.12 2.65 -12.18
N SER A 60 -1.69 2.70 -13.44
CA SER A 60 -1.10 3.90 -14.02
C SER A 60 -1.90 4.37 -15.24
N PHE A 61 -2.20 5.66 -15.26
CA PHE A 61 -2.89 6.32 -16.36
C PHE A 61 -2.03 7.46 -16.90
N GLY A 62 -1.87 7.54 -18.23
CA GLY A 62 -0.96 8.52 -18.79
C GLY A 62 -1.36 9.11 -20.13
N VAL A 63 -0.76 10.25 -20.39
CA VAL A 63 -0.71 10.85 -21.73
C VAL A 63 0.75 10.89 -22.15
N THR A 64 1.09 10.16 -23.21
CA THR A 64 2.46 10.01 -23.68
C THR A 64 2.62 10.50 -25.11
N VAL A 65 3.84 10.86 -25.45
CA VAL A 65 4.28 11.24 -26.79
C VAL A 65 5.38 10.30 -27.19
N ARG A 66 5.24 9.73 -28.37
CA ARG A 66 6.20 8.77 -28.92
C ARG A 66 6.71 9.24 -30.27
N LYS A 67 8.02 9.19 -30.41
CA LYS A 67 8.71 9.43 -31.67
C LYS A 67 9.35 8.14 -32.16
N ASP A 68 8.90 7.63 -33.29
CA ASP A 68 9.50 6.48 -33.94
C ASP A 68 10.66 6.98 -34.85
N PHE A 69 11.89 6.48 -34.60
CA PHE A 69 13.06 6.78 -35.45
C PHE A 69 13.08 5.91 -36.69
N ASN A 70 12.57 4.70 -36.57
CA ASN A 70 12.41 3.75 -37.64
C ASN A 70 11.22 2.82 -37.34
N ARG A 71 10.98 1.82 -38.25
CA ARG A 71 9.88 0.88 -38.11
C ARG A 71 9.90 0.08 -36.78
N TYR A 72 11.05 -0.03 -36.13
CA TYR A 72 11.23 -0.92 -34.98
C TYR A 72 11.50 -0.17 -33.68
N ILE A 73 12.15 0.98 -33.73
CA ILE A 73 12.67 1.67 -32.54
C ILE A 73 12.09 3.07 -32.46
N GLY A 74 11.64 3.43 -31.27
CA GLY A 74 11.17 4.76 -30.92
C GLY A 74 11.51 5.11 -29.46
N VAL A 75 11.34 6.38 -29.13
CA VAL A 75 11.45 6.92 -27.76
C VAL A 75 10.11 7.48 -27.35
N GLU A 76 9.77 7.26 -26.08
CA GLU A 76 8.53 7.71 -25.50
C GLU A 76 8.77 8.46 -24.21
N THR A 77 8.01 9.55 -24.01
CA THR A 77 7.93 10.31 -22.76
C THR A 77 6.51 10.81 -22.57
N GLY A 78 6.22 11.40 -21.40
CA GLY A 78 4.90 11.96 -21.13
C GLY A 78 4.67 12.22 -19.66
N LEU A 79 3.39 12.26 -19.28
CA LEU A 79 2.93 12.38 -17.91
C LEU A 79 2.12 11.14 -17.54
N VAL A 80 2.47 10.51 -16.44
CA VAL A 80 1.83 9.30 -15.94
C VAL A 80 1.41 9.53 -14.49
N TYR A 81 0.14 9.33 -14.21
CA TYR A 81 -0.41 9.32 -12.87
C TYR A 81 -0.51 7.87 -12.38
N THR A 82 0.05 7.59 -11.21
CA THR A 82 0.02 6.24 -10.61
C THR A 82 -0.75 6.27 -9.30
N TYR A 83 -1.69 5.35 -9.20
CA TYR A 83 -2.47 5.07 -7.99
C TYR A 83 -2.06 3.74 -7.39
N LEU A 84 -1.71 3.76 -6.10
CA LEU A 84 -1.42 2.58 -5.30
C LEU A 84 -2.41 2.50 -4.15
N SER A 85 -2.91 1.29 -3.88
CA SER A 85 -3.74 1.00 -2.71
C SER A 85 -3.16 -0.22 -2.00
N SER A 86 -2.94 -0.12 -0.70
CA SER A 86 -2.46 -1.21 0.14
C SER A 86 -3.35 -1.33 1.36
N ASN A 87 -3.73 -2.56 1.71
CA ASN A 87 -4.38 -2.86 2.97
C ASN A 87 -3.31 -3.32 3.95
N LEU A 88 -3.27 -2.66 5.08
CA LEU A 88 -2.30 -2.90 6.15
C LEU A 88 -3.04 -3.53 7.32
N SER A 89 -2.53 -4.63 7.85
CA SER A 89 -3.10 -5.31 9.02
C SER A 89 -2.03 -5.47 10.09
N ALA A 90 -2.39 -5.17 11.32
CA ALA A 90 -1.57 -5.44 12.48
C ALA A 90 -2.38 -6.16 13.56
N TRP A 91 -1.77 -7.15 14.20
CA TRP A 91 -2.33 -7.89 15.31
C TRP A 91 -1.52 -7.59 16.57
N ASP A 92 -2.15 -6.91 17.48
CA ASP A 92 -1.75 -6.80 18.88
C ASP A 92 -2.98 -7.15 19.71
N LYS A 93 -3.14 -6.69 20.92
CA LYS A 93 -4.36 -6.86 21.74
C LYS A 93 -5.63 -6.31 21.06
N VAL A 94 -5.47 -5.53 20.00
CA VAL A 94 -6.53 -4.91 19.18
C VAL A 94 -6.24 -5.18 17.70
N GLN A 95 -7.26 -5.49 16.93
CA GLN A 95 -7.14 -5.64 15.47
C GLN A 95 -7.15 -4.27 14.79
N TYR A 96 -6.05 -3.94 14.13
CA TYR A 96 -5.91 -2.74 13.32
C TYR A 96 -6.04 -3.09 11.85
N LYS A 97 -6.93 -2.42 11.15
CA LYS A 97 -7.03 -2.47 9.69
C LYS A 97 -6.87 -1.06 9.15
N SER A 98 -5.87 -0.85 8.32
CA SER A 98 -5.63 0.43 7.67
C SER A 98 -5.57 0.27 6.17
N ARG A 99 -6.10 1.26 5.45
CA ARG A 99 -5.95 1.39 4.01
C ARG A 99 -5.06 2.58 3.71
N LEU A 100 -3.98 2.31 2.99
CA LEU A 100 -3.05 3.33 2.52
C LEU A 100 -3.27 3.55 1.01
N GLU A 101 -3.61 4.78 0.64
CA GLU A 101 -3.77 5.23 -0.74
C GLU A 101 -2.67 6.25 -1.07
N LEU A 102 -1.89 5.96 -2.11
CA LEU A 102 -0.77 6.79 -2.54
C LEU A 102 -0.99 7.25 -3.98
N HIS A 103 -0.72 8.51 -4.23
CA HIS A 103 -0.89 9.17 -5.52
C HIS A 103 0.45 9.74 -5.97
N TYR A 104 0.89 9.38 -7.17
CA TYR A 104 2.13 9.84 -7.77
C TYR A 104 1.89 10.43 -9.14
N LEU A 105 2.71 11.39 -9.51
CA LEU A 105 2.82 11.91 -10.87
C LEU A 105 4.25 11.69 -11.36
N GLY A 106 4.40 11.04 -12.50
CA GLY A 106 5.68 10.65 -13.04
C GLY A 106 5.91 11.10 -14.48
N ILE A 107 7.18 11.19 -14.83
CA ILE A 107 7.66 11.43 -16.18
C ILE A 107 8.49 10.22 -16.59
N PRO A 108 7.99 9.35 -17.49
CA PRO A 108 8.76 8.25 -18.06
C PRO A 108 9.67 8.73 -19.20
N VAL A 109 10.79 8.06 -19.37
CA VAL A 109 11.63 8.12 -20.56
C VAL A 109 11.96 6.69 -20.95
N ASN A 110 11.31 6.20 -22.01
CA ASN A 110 11.35 4.82 -22.44
C ASN A 110 11.91 4.68 -23.86
N LEU A 111 12.75 3.67 -24.06
CA LEU A 111 13.03 3.12 -25.37
C LEU A 111 11.94 2.10 -25.70
N VAL A 112 11.41 2.17 -26.90
CA VAL A 112 10.32 1.31 -27.36
C VAL A 112 10.73 0.53 -28.59
N VAL A 113 10.51 -0.79 -28.54
CA VAL A 113 10.79 -1.70 -29.65
C VAL A 113 9.47 -2.28 -30.16
N SER A 114 9.10 -1.93 -31.39
CA SER A 114 7.90 -2.45 -32.05
C SER A 114 8.16 -3.84 -32.59
N LEU A 115 7.44 -4.83 -32.08
CA LEU A 115 7.54 -6.24 -32.51
C LEU A 115 6.68 -6.51 -33.76
N TRP A 116 5.49 -5.93 -33.76
CA TRP A 116 4.54 -6.07 -34.85
C TRP A 116 3.67 -4.81 -34.93
N GLN A 117 3.38 -4.39 -36.15
CA GLN A 117 2.51 -3.25 -36.42
C GLN A 117 1.74 -3.39 -37.73
N ASN A 118 0.52 -2.90 -37.69
CA ASN A 118 -0.33 -2.66 -38.85
C ASN A 118 -0.92 -1.23 -38.79
N PRO A 119 -1.75 -0.77 -39.72
CA PRO A 119 -2.26 0.61 -39.69
C PRO A 119 -3.04 0.99 -38.45
N ARG A 120 -3.59 0.03 -37.68
CA ARG A 120 -4.40 0.30 -36.49
C ARG A 120 -3.80 -0.23 -35.19
N TRP A 121 -3.04 -1.34 -35.23
CA TRP A 121 -2.54 -2.02 -34.04
C TRP A 121 -1.02 -2.03 -34.03
N LYS A 122 -0.44 -1.88 -32.86
CA LYS A 122 0.99 -2.01 -32.63
C LYS A 122 1.23 -2.82 -31.37
N ILE A 123 2.08 -3.85 -31.44
CA ILE A 123 2.57 -4.63 -30.31
C ILE A 123 4.03 -4.26 -30.12
N TYR A 124 4.42 -3.95 -28.89
CA TYR A 124 5.74 -3.43 -28.57
C TYR A 124 6.23 -3.89 -27.21
N LEU A 125 7.54 -3.80 -27.02
CA LEU A 125 8.20 -3.83 -25.73
C LEU A 125 8.74 -2.44 -25.45
N SER A 126 8.73 -2.04 -24.17
CA SER A 126 9.40 -0.80 -23.76
C SER A 126 10.23 -1.02 -22.51
N GLY A 127 11.28 -0.22 -22.36
CA GLY A 127 12.13 -0.21 -21.19
C GLY A 127 12.73 1.16 -20.99
N GLY A 128 12.86 1.59 -19.74
CA GLY A 128 13.39 2.91 -19.45
C GLY A 128 13.29 3.30 -18.00
N PHE A 129 13.48 4.58 -17.74
CA PHE A 129 13.45 5.16 -16.41
C PHE A 129 12.17 5.97 -16.22
N MET A 130 11.70 6.04 -14.99
CA MET A 130 10.63 6.94 -14.61
C MET A 130 11.03 7.68 -13.33
N MET A 131 10.77 8.99 -13.35
CA MET A 131 10.89 9.86 -12.20
C MET A 131 9.48 10.23 -11.74
N GLU A 132 9.15 9.89 -10.50
CA GLU A 132 7.84 10.13 -9.92
C GLU A 132 7.93 11.05 -8.69
N LYS A 133 6.97 11.96 -8.56
CA LYS A 133 6.76 12.76 -7.36
C LYS A 133 5.50 12.31 -6.66
N GLY A 134 5.61 12.02 -5.37
CA GLY A 134 4.44 11.78 -4.53
C GLY A 134 3.62 13.06 -4.37
N LEU A 135 2.34 12.98 -4.66
CA LEU A 135 1.40 14.10 -4.51
C LEU A 135 0.72 14.05 -3.16
N ARG A 136 0.20 12.89 -2.81
CA ARG A 136 -0.62 12.71 -1.61
C ARG A 136 -0.54 11.28 -1.11
N SER A 137 -0.49 11.15 0.21
CA SER A 137 -0.77 9.93 0.97
C SER A 137 -2.06 10.14 1.75
N LYS A 138 -2.94 9.16 1.71
CA LYS A 138 -4.15 9.10 2.53
C LYS A 138 -4.18 7.77 3.24
N GLN A 139 -4.13 7.80 4.56
CA GLN A 139 -4.25 6.62 5.40
C GLN A 139 -5.59 6.67 6.11
N THR A 140 -6.36 5.59 5.99
CA THR A 140 -7.65 5.42 6.66
C THR A 140 -7.54 4.22 7.57
N GLU A 141 -7.63 4.42 8.86
CA GLU A 141 -7.51 3.39 9.87
C GLU A 141 -8.85 3.14 10.55
N ASN A 142 -9.22 1.86 10.62
CA ASN A 142 -10.38 1.36 11.34
C ASN A 142 -9.88 0.58 12.56
N ARG A 143 -10.26 1.02 13.76
CA ARG A 143 -9.93 0.37 15.04
C ARG A 143 -11.17 -0.23 15.63
N PHE A 144 -11.08 -1.48 16.04
CA PHE A 144 -12.12 -2.16 16.81
C PHE A 144 -11.61 -2.36 18.23
N TRP A 145 -12.10 -1.56 19.16
CA TRP A 145 -11.76 -1.66 20.57
C TRP A 145 -13.01 -1.57 21.44
N GLN A 146 -13.24 -2.57 22.31
CA GLN A 146 -14.32 -2.60 23.30
C GLN A 146 -15.70 -2.14 22.77
N PHE A 147 -16.12 -2.65 21.59
CA PHE A 147 -17.39 -2.30 20.94
C PHE A 147 -17.48 -0.88 20.34
N GLU A 148 -16.41 -0.13 20.36
CA GLU A 148 -16.35 1.18 19.71
C GLU A 148 -15.52 1.13 18.43
N GLN A 149 -16.09 1.63 17.35
CA GLN A 149 -15.40 1.75 16.05
C GLN A 149 -14.94 3.19 15.86
N VAL A 150 -13.63 3.40 15.84
CA VAL A 150 -13.05 4.72 15.61
C VAL A 150 -12.41 4.73 14.22
N ASN A 151 -12.85 5.68 13.39
CA ASN A 151 -12.30 5.91 12.05
C ASN A 151 -11.41 7.15 12.07
N ASN A 152 -10.13 6.98 11.79
CA ASN A 152 -9.18 8.07 11.66
C ASN A 152 -8.70 8.19 10.21
N VAL A 153 -8.65 9.41 9.69
CA VAL A 153 -8.15 9.68 8.33
C VAL A 153 -7.01 10.69 8.44
N GLU A 154 -5.81 10.25 8.09
CA GLU A 154 -4.64 11.12 7.98
C GLU A 154 -4.31 11.36 6.51
N LYS A 155 -4.01 12.62 6.17
CA LYS A 155 -3.58 13.03 4.83
C LYS A 155 -2.25 13.75 4.97
N LYS A 156 -1.22 13.24 4.28
CA LYS A 156 0.12 13.81 4.32
C LYS A 156 0.66 13.99 2.89
N GLY A 157 1.38 15.07 2.65
CA GLY A 157 2.16 15.23 1.43
C GLY A 157 3.37 14.28 1.45
N ILE A 158 3.72 13.71 0.31
CA ILE A 158 4.90 12.87 0.15
C ILE A 158 6.04 13.77 -0.36
N ASN A 159 7.10 13.90 0.42
CA ASN A 159 8.30 14.62 0.01
C ASN A 159 9.29 13.66 -0.65
N GLY A 160 10.05 14.18 -1.62
CA GLY A 160 11.07 13.45 -2.34
C GLY A 160 10.64 13.01 -3.74
N LEU A 161 11.63 12.62 -4.53
CA LEU A 161 11.48 12.08 -5.88
C LEU A 161 11.78 10.58 -5.84
N GLN A 162 10.94 9.79 -6.49
CA GLN A 162 11.11 8.35 -6.65
C GLN A 162 11.63 8.05 -8.04
N TRP A 163 12.71 7.32 -8.13
CA TRP A 163 13.25 6.79 -9.38
C TRP A 163 12.92 5.33 -9.53
N SER A 164 12.60 4.93 -10.75
CA SER A 164 12.41 3.53 -11.08
C SER A 164 12.93 3.18 -12.46
N LEU A 165 13.35 1.92 -12.62
CA LEU A 165 13.62 1.28 -13.89
C LEU A 165 12.39 0.45 -14.26
N ASN A 166 11.89 0.62 -15.49
CA ASN A 166 10.67 -0.02 -15.93
C ASN A 166 10.91 -0.85 -17.17
N ALA A 167 10.22 -1.99 -17.25
CA ALA A 167 10.10 -2.78 -18.48
C ALA A 167 8.62 -3.12 -18.68
N SER A 168 8.12 -3.02 -19.91
CA SER A 168 6.73 -3.35 -20.20
C SER A 168 6.59 -4.02 -21.59
N ALA A 169 5.48 -4.77 -21.72
CA ALA A 169 4.98 -5.24 -23.00
C ALA A 169 3.61 -4.60 -23.23
N GLY A 170 3.40 -4.02 -24.41
CA GLY A 170 2.20 -3.24 -24.62
C GLY A 170 1.56 -3.49 -25.97
N VAL A 171 0.27 -3.15 -26.01
CA VAL A 171 -0.52 -3.08 -27.24
C VAL A 171 -1.10 -1.66 -27.35
N SER A 172 -1.06 -1.08 -28.54
CA SER A 172 -1.74 0.18 -28.83
C SER A 172 -2.66 0.04 -30.02
N TYR A 173 -3.77 0.78 -29.93
CA TYR A 173 -4.79 0.87 -30.97
C TYR A 173 -4.94 2.30 -31.43
N ARG A 174 -4.64 2.56 -32.72
CA ARG A 174 -4.79 3.88 -33.33
C ARG A 174 -6.26 4.14 -33.66
N PHE A 175 -6.85 5.09 -32.98
CA PHE A 175 -8.27 5.45 -33.16
C PHE A 175 -8.46 6.68 -34.04
N TYR A 176 -7.51 7.59 -34.05
CA TYR A 176 -7.61 8.81 -34.85
C TYR A 176 -6.22 9.35 -35.24
N ARG A 177 -5.91 9.47 -36.55
CA ARG A 177 -4.63 9.97 -37.08
C ARG A 177 -3.43 9.36 -36.32
N ASP A 178 -2.74 10.22 -35.53
CA ASP A 178 -1.57 9.88 -34.74
C ASP A 178 -1.89 9.60 -33.27
N TRP A 179 -3.20 9.51 -32.93
CA TRP A 179 -3.67 9.24 -31.59
C TRP A 179 -3.99 7.76 -31.40
N SER A 180 -3.46 7.19 -30.34
CA SER A 180 -3.62 5.79 -29.97
C SER A 180 -4.03 5.63 -28.50
N PHE A 181 -4.88 4.66 -28.22
CA PHE A 181 -5.00 4.10 -26.89
C PHE A 181 -3.91 3.07 -26.68
N TYR A 182 -3.35 3.00 -25.49
CA TYR A 182 -2.40 1.94 -25.14
C TYR A 182 -2.79 1.26 -23.84
N PHE A 183 -2.39 -0.01 -23.75
CA PHE A 183 -2.48 -0.83 -22.55
C PHE A 183 -1.19 -1.64 -22.43
N GLU A 184 -0.57 -1.59 -21.21
CA GLU A 184 0.72 -2.23 -20.98
C GLU A 184 0.85 -2.76 -19.54
N PRO A 185 0.89 -4.08 -19.33
CA PRO A 185 1.49 -4.65 -18.13
C PRO A 185 2.96 -4.22 -18.03
N ARG A 186 3.37 -3.84 -16.82
CA ARG A 186 4.67 -3.25 -16.53
C ARG A 186 5.29 -3.91 -15.32
N ILE A 187 6.60 -4.13 -15.38
CA ILE A 187 7.43 -4.51 -14.24
C ILE A 187 8.31 -3.30 -13.93
N SER A 188 8.33 -2.89 -12.67
CA SER A 188 9.09 -1.73 -12.21
C SER A 188 10.01 -2.13 -11.06
N HIS A 189 11.27 -1.72 -11.16
CA HIS A 189 12.24 -1.81 -10.07
C HIS A 189 12.44 -0.41 -9.50
N TYR A 190 12.09 -0.22 -8.23
CA TYR A 190 12.22 1.06 -7.52
C TYR A 190 13.55 1.12 -6.80
N PHE A 191 14.26 2.26 -6.94
CA PHE A 191 15.48 2.50 -6.21
C PHE A 191 15.15 3.00 -4.79
N ASP A 192 15.95 2.56 -3.84
CA ASP A 192 15.78 2.97 -2.44
C ASP A 192 15.95 4.48 -2.30
N ASN A 193 15.06 5.08 -1.54
CA ASN A 193 15.10 6.47 -1.15
C ASN A 193 14.38 6.67 0.19
N ASP A 194 14.53 7.84 0.81
CA ASP A 194 13.92 8.20 2.10
C ASP A 194 12.38 8.40 2.01
N GLN A 195 11.67 7.56 1.26
CA GLN A 195 10.22 7.62 1.15
C GLN A 195 9.54 6.79 2.24
N PRO A 196 8.28 7.14 2.60
CA PRO A 196 7.53 6.34 3.57
C PRO A 196 7.43 4.88 3.15
N PRO A 197 7.52 3.93 4.10
CA PRO A 197 7.35 2.51 3.84
C PRO A 197 6.05 2.24 3.07
N SER A 198 6.19 1.56 1.96
CA SER A 198 5.10 1.19 1.07
C SER A 198 5.46 -0.12 0.38
N ILE A 199 4.58 -0.68 -0.42
CA ILE A 199 4.90 -1.85 -1.25
C ILE A 199 6.17 -1.65 -2.09
N ARG A 200 6.54 -0.39 -2.41
CA ARG A 200 7.72 -0.03 -3.19
C ARG A 200 9.02 -0.14 -2.39
N THR A 201 8.94 -0.07 -1.07
CA THR A 201 10.10 -0.22 -0.17
C THR A 201 10.27 -1.65 0.32
N GLU A 202 9.18 -2.42 0.41
CA GLU A 202 9.24 -3.83 0.81
C GLU A 202 9.63 -4.76 -0.35
N ASN A 203 9.13 -4.45 -1.56
CA ASN A 203 9.42 -5.22 -2.76
C ASN A 203 10.09 -4.32 -3.80
N SER A 204 11.36 -4.54 -4.06
CA SER A 204 12.12 -3.81 -5.08
C SER A 204 11.53 -3.98 -6.48
N VAL A 205 10.80 -5.07 -6.74
CA VAL A 205 10.18 -5.37 -8.03
C VAL A 205 8.67 -5.46 -7.89
N ILE A 206 7.95 -4.64 -8.63
CA ILE A 206 6.48 -4.56 -8.60
C ILE A 206 5.93 -4.74 -10.01
N ILE A 207 4.86 -5.53 -10.11
CA ILE A 207 4.06 -5.64 -11.34
C ILE A 207 2.90 -4.65 -11.26
N GLY A 208 2.66 -3.92 -12.33
CA GLY A 208 1.57 -2.95 -12.44
C GLY A 208 0.92 -2.97 -13.81
N LEU A 209 -0.17 -2.21 -13.94
CA LEU A 209 -0.88 -2.03 -15.21
C LEU A 209 -0.87 -0.56 -15.60
N GLY A 210 -0.50 -0.30 -16.84
CA GLY A 210 -0.54 1.01 -17.47
C GLY A 210 -1.56 1.08 -18.60
N ALA A 211 -2.27 2.20 -18.67
CA ALA A 211 -3.16 2.51 -19.77
C ALA A 211 -3.16 4.02 -20.05
N GLY A 212 -3.54 4.42 -21.25
CA GLY A 212 -3.62 5.84 -21.55
C GLY A 212 -3.79 6.16 -23.01
N ILE A 213 -3.52 7.43 -23.31
CA ILE A 213 -3.56 7.97 -24.65
C ILE A 213 -2.14 8.34 -25.08
N ARG A 214 -1.80 8.03 -26.30
CA ARG A 214 -0.49 8.27 -26.89
C ARG A 214 -0.61 9.03 -28.19
N PHE A 215 0.27 9.99 -28.37
CA PHE A 215 0.50 10.67 -29.65
C PHE A 215 1.77 10.11 -30.31
N ASP A 216 1.63 9.46 -31.45
CA ASP A 216 2.71 8.87 -32.24
C ASP A 216 3.08 9.83 -33.41
N PHE A 217 4.36 10.25 -33.55
CA PHE A 217 4.81 11.14 -34.64
C PHE A 217 6.18 10.76 -35.20
#